data_0e29bb8231c6dfd6e36261d1e5b78392
#
_entry.id   0e29bb8231c6dfd6e36261d1e5b78392
#
_cell.length_a   1.000
_cell.length_b   1.000
_cell.length_c   1.000
_cell.angle_alpha   90.00
_cell.angle_beta   90.00
_cell.angle_gamma   90.00
#
_symmetry.space_group_name_H-M   'P 1'
#
loop_
_entity.id
_entity.type
_entity.pdbx_description
1 polymer ?
#
loop_
_entity_poly.entity_id
_entity_poly.type
_entity_poly.pdbx_seq_one_letter_code
_entity_poly.pdbx_strand_id
1 'polypeptide(L)'
;MRPLSYIKTMIVKKGIHKCTILTGAFSGLKMNLDFATQTQYYVGTHEKEVHYWLKRFSKDAMVAIDVGMDQGEYALYFLAKTNVKKVFGFEPNSLSLDFFTKNLILNHLENSNRLIVSSKFVNEVDSIESTTLDSLVFEIDNPIVIKIDVDGGEMDVLRGAKKLLAIPNVRLIIETHSPELEIECLNFLSDSGYKTKVIKNAWWRCILPEMRGAGHRKIQHNRWLVAAKKCGIDI
;
A
#
# COMPACT_ATOMS: atom_id res chain seq x y z
N MET A 1 14.34 -25.65 -0.72
CA MET A 1 13.38 -25.13 -1.73
C MET A 1 12.09 -25.93 -1.64
N ARG A 2 10.93 -25.28 -1.69
CA ARG A 2 9.63 -25.98 -1.67
C ARG A 2 9.33 -26.53 -3.07
N PRO A 3 8.76 -27.74 -3.22
CA PRO A 3 8.55 -28.39 -4.52
C PRO A 3 7.78 -27.50 -5.52
N LEU A 4 6.77 -26.77 -5.04
CA LEU A 4 5.95 -25.86 -5.87
C LEU A 4 6.74 -24.68 -6.45
N SER A 5 7.78 -24.18 -5.77
CA SER A 5 8.61 -23.09 -6.30
C SER A 5 9.50 -23.58 -7.46
N TYR A 6 9.91 -24.83 -7.42
CA TYR A 6 10.71 -25.45 -8.48
C TYR A 6 9.88 -25.67 -9.74
N ILE A 7 8.66 -26.21 -9.58
CA ILE A 7 7.70 -26.39 -10.70
C ILE A 7 7.37 -25.02 -11.33
N LYS A 8 7.15 -23.99 -10.50
CA LYS A 8 6.90 -22.63 -10.95
C LYS A 8 8.04 -22.10 -11.84
N THR A 9 9.30 -22.26 -11.43
CA THR A 9 10.45 -21.76 -12.21
C THR A 9 10.67 -22.49 -13.52
N MET A 10 10.13 -23.70 -13.68
CA MET A 10 10.19 -24.44 -14.95
C MET A 10 9.08 -24.02 -15.95
N ILE A 11 7.94 -23.56 -15.45
CA ILE A 11 6.74 -23.25 -16.27
C ILE A 11 6.66 -21.75 -16.56
N VAL A 12 7.16 -20.90 -15.68
CA VAL A 12 6.98 -19.45 -15.75
C VAL A 12 8.13 -18.82 -16.54
N LYS A 13 7.79 -18.04 -17.57
CA LYS A 13 8.73 -17.23 -18.34
C LYS A 13 9.50 -16.30 -17.40
N LYS A 14 10.83 -16.38 -17.42
CA LYS A 14 11.69 -15.48 -16.65
C LYS A 14 11.65 -14.06 -17.24
N GLY A 15 11.88 -13.06 -16.37
CA GLY A 15 11.98 -11.66 -16.74
C GLY A 15 10.67 -10.89 -16.59
N ILE A 16 10.75 -9.61 -16.91
CA ILE A 16 9.66 -8.65 -16.73
C ILE A 16 8.72 -8.74 -17.93
N HIS A 17 7.44 -8.91 -17.66
CA HIS A 17 6.41 -9.00 -18.66
C HIS A 17 5.25 -8.05 -18.35
N LYS A 18 4.70 -7.44 -19.40
CA LYS A 18 3.45 -6.71 -19.34
C LYS A 18 2.30 -7.69 -19.07
N CYS A 19 1.56 -7.49 -18.00
CA CYS A 19 0.50 -8.36 -17.54
C CYS A 19 -0.75 -7.58 -17.19
N THR A 20 -1.91 -8.22 -17.33
CA THR A 20 -3.16 -7.74 -16.76
C THR A 20 -3.45 -8.57 -15.52
N ILE A 21 -3.67 -7.91 -14.38
CA ILE A 21 -3.99 -8.58 -13.11
C ILE A 21 -5.35 -9.27 -13.24
N LEU A 22 -5.40 -10.56 -12.89
CA LEU A 22 -6.57 -11.41 -13.16
C LEU A 22 -7.71 -11.20 -12.17
N THR A 23 -7.41 -11.13 -10.88
CA THR A 23 -8.44 -11.13 -9.81
C THR A 23 -8.16 -10.08 -8.74
N GLY A 24 -9.02 -10.01 -7.72
CA GLY A 24 -8.81 -9.16 -6.54
C GLY A 24 -9.23 -7.70 -6.73
N ALA A 25 -8.70 -6.82 -5.89
CA ALA A 25 -8.98 -5.39 -5.96
C ALA A 25 -8.35 -4.75 -7.20
N PHE A 26 -7.18 -5.22 -7.58
CA PHE A 26 -6.37 -4.69 -8.68
C PHE A 26 -6.72 -5.31 -10.04
N SER A 27 -7.72 -6.21 -10.12
CA SER A 27 -8.11 -6.89 -11.37
C SER A 27 -8.33 -5.91 -12.52
N GLY A 28 -7.76 -6.24 -13.69
CA GLY A 28 -7.85 -5.41 -14.89
C GLY A 28 -6.78 -4.30 -14.99
N LEU A 29 -6.03 -3.99 -13.92
CA LEU A 29 -4.86 -3.14 -14.01
C LEU A 29 -3.74 -3.85 -14.77
N LYS A 30 -2.97 -3.08 -15.52
CA LYS A 30 -1.82 -3.56 -16.28
C LYS A 30 -0.53 -3.17 -15.58
N MET A 31 0.35 -4.12 -15.35
CA MET A 31 1.64 -3.87 -14.70
C MET A 31 2.77 -4.64 -15.41
N ASN A 32 3.98 -4.11 -15.31
CA ASN A 32 5.20 -4.81 -15.68
C ASN A 32 5.62 -5.66 -14.48
N LEU A 33 5.50 -6.97 -14.58
CA LEU A 33 5.74 -7.90 -13.47
C LEU A 33 6.83 -8.92 -13.82
N ASP A 34 7.73 -9.18 -12.89
CA ASP A 34 8.59 -10.35 -12.95
C ASP A 34 7.85 -11.57 -12.40
N PHE A 35 7.47 -12.49 -13.27
CA PHE A 35 6.76 -13.69 -12.87
C PHE A 35 7.55 -14.61 -11.92
N ALA A 36 8.88 -14.51 -11.91
CA ALA A 36 9.66 -15.30 -10.98
C ALA A 36 9.37 -14.92 -9.51
N THR A 37 9.11 -13.63 -9.25
CA THR A 37 8.93 -13.09 -7.90
C THR A 37 7.54 -12.52 -7.64
N GLN A 38 6.83 -12.04 -8.68
CA GLN A 38 5.59 -11.27 -8.56
C GLN A 38 4.33 -11.97 -9.09
N THR A 39 4.32 -13.31 -9.15
CA THR A 39 3.13 -14.08 -9.64
C THR A 39 1.87 -13.75 -8.84
N GLN A 40 1.99 -13.38 -7.57
CA GLN A 40 0.85 -13.06 -6.72
C GLN A 40 0.14 -11.78 -7.16
N TYR A 41 0.89 -10.79 -7.66
CA TYR A 41 0.31 -9.61 -8.30
C TYR A 41 -0.51 -10.02 -9.52
N TYR A 42 0.09 -10.84 -10.41
CA TYR A 42 -0.59 -11.29 -11.62
C TYR A 42 -1.90 -12.03 -11.33
N VAL A 43 -1.88 -12.97 -10.40
CA VAL A 43 -3.09 -13.72 -10.00
C VAL A 43 -4.06 -12.84 -9.21
N GLY A 44 -3.59 -11.76 -8.56
CA GLY A 44 -4.39 -10.84 -7.73
C GLY A 44 -4.58 -11.33 -6.30
N THR A 45 -3.61 -12.11 -5.80
CA THR A 45 -3.59 -12.59 -4.40
C THR A 45 -2.62 -11.81 -3.52
N HIS A 46 -1.88 -10.85 -4.09
CA HIS A 46 -1.05 -9.94 -3.33
C HIS A 46 -1.92 -9.15 -2.35
N GLU A 47 -1.55 -9.14 -1.08
CA GLU A 47 -2.28 -8.50 0.02
C GLU A 47 -3.81 -8.69 -0.01
N LYS A 48 -4.27 -9.85 -0.46
CA LYS A 48 -5.70 -10.12 -0.63
C LYS A 48 -6.53 -9.93 0.64
N GLU A 49 -5.89 -10.09 1.79
CA GLU A 49 -6.47 -9.93 3.11
C GLU A 49 -7.03 -8.52 3.35
N VAL A 50 -6.40 -7.49 2.77
CA VAL A 50 -6.84 -6.10 2.92
C VAL A 50 -7.69 -5.57 1.77
N HIS A 51 -7.92 -6.35 0.70
CA HIS A 51 -8.73 -5.91 -0.45
C HIS A 51 -10.16 -5.49 -0.09
N TYR A 52 -10.77 -6.13 0.91
CA TYR A 52 -12.09 -5.73 1.41
C TYR A 52 -12.03 -4.32 2.01
N TRP A 53 -11.02 -4.06 2.85
CA TRP A 53 -10.83 -2.77 3.51
C TRP A 53 -10.43 -1.68 2.53
N LEU A 54 -9.57 -2.01 1.57
CA LEU A 54 -9.18 -1.09 0.49
C LEU A 54 -10.43 -0.59 -0.26
N LYS A 55 -11.28 -1.49 -0.72
CA LYS A 55 -12.53 -1.14 -1.40
C LYS A 55 -13.48 -0.35 -0.51
N ARG A 56 -13.62 -0.77 0.74
CA ARG A 56 -14.51 -0.11 1.71
C ARG A 56 -14.05 1.30 2.05
N PHE A 57 -12.76 1.49 2.30
CA PHE A 57 -12.19 2.76 2.71
C PHE A 57 -12.08 3.78 1.57
N SER A 58 -11.90 3.31 0.34
CA SER A 58 -11.80 4.17 -0.83
C SER A 58 -13.13 4.50 -1.49
N LYS A 59 -14.24 3.88 -1.08
CA LYS A 59 -15.55 4.01 -1.73
C LYS A 59 -16.02 5.46 -1.86
N ASP A 60 -15.86 6.25 -0.81
CA ASP A 60 -16.25 7.65 -0.68
C ASP A 60 -15.04 8.57 -0.42
N ALA A 61 -13.84 8.05 -0.49
CA ALA A 61 -12.63 8.85 -0.30
C ALA A 61 -12.48 9.90 -1.41
N MET A 62 -12.08 11.09 -1.00
CA MET A 62 -11.76 12.19 -1.90
C MET A 62 -10.25 12.32 -2.14
N VAL A 63 -9.47 11.90 -1.14
CA VAL A 63 -8.01 11.89 -1.18
C VAL A 63 -7.51 10.49 -0.85
N ALA A 64 -6.53 10.02 -1.60
CA ALA A 64 -5.78 8.80 -1.30
C ALA A 64 -4.30 9.14 -1.15
N ILE A 65 -3.66 8.52 -0.16
CA ILE A 65 -2.22 8.65 0.10
C ILE A 65 -1.63 7.23 0.12
N ASP A 66 -0.57 7.04 -0.66
CA ASP A 66 0.14 5.77 -0.81
C ASP A 66 1.60 6.00 -0.39
N VAL A 67 1.95 5.55 0.82
CA VAL A 67 3.26 5.74 1.43
C VAL A 67 4.04 4.44 1.33
N GLY A 68 5.17 4.46 0.61
CA GLY A 68 5.89 3.28 0.18
C GLY A 68 5.17 2.60 -1.00
N MET A 69 4.93 3.38 -2.06
CA MET A 69 4.07 2.91 -3.16
C MET A 69 4.73 1.88 -4.08
N ASP A 70 6.04 1.62 -3.96
CA ASP A 70 6.81 0.70 -4.82
C ASP A 70 6.46 0.89 -6.32
N GLN A 71 5.98 -0.13 -6.99
CA GLN A 71 5.60 -0.08 -8.42
C GLN A 71 4.20 0.50 -8.66
N GLY A 72 3.52 0.95 -7.61
CA GLY A 72 2.33 1.79 -7.64
C GLY A 72 0.99 1.07 -7.80
N GLU A 73 0.84 -0.18 -7.40
CA GLU A 73 -0.44 -0.90 -7.55
C GLU A 73 -1.59 -0.21 -6.81
N TYR A 74 -1.35 0.34 -5.60
CA TYR A 74 -2.37 1.08 -4.86
C TYR A 74 -2.67 2.43 -5.51
N ALA A 75 -1.63 3.19 -5.90
CA ALA A 75 -1.81 4.45 -6.62
C ALA A 75 -2.59 4.25 -7.93
N LEU A 76 -2.27 3.21 -8.71
CA LEU A 76 -3.01 2.83 -9.91
C LEU A 76 -4.46 2.45 -9.61
N TYR A 77 -4.69 1.71 -8.51
CA TYR A 77 -6.04 1.37 -8.08
C TYR A 77 -6.85 2.62 -7.75
N PHE A 78 -6.31 3.54 -6.97
CA PHE A 78 -6.98 4.79 -6.62
C PHE A 78 -7.32 5.61 -7.86
N LEU A 79 -6.40 5.70 -8.83
CA LEU A 79 -6.61 6.44 -10.06
C LEU A 79 -7.64 5.79 -11.00
N ALA A 80 -7.58 4.47 -11.17
CA ALA A 80 -8.36 3.76 -12.18
C ALA A 80 -9.69 3.21 -11.68
N LYS A 81 -9.80 2.90 -10.38
CA LYS A 81 -10.93 2.14 -9.82
C LYS A 81 -11.78 2.94 -8.83
N THR A 82 -11.39 4.16 -8.52
CA THR A 82 -12.10 5.01 -7.55
C THR A 82 -12.37 6.41 -8.08
N ASN A 83 -13.20 7.16 -7.36
CA ASN A 83 -13.54 8.54 -7.69
C ASN A 83 -12.71 9.56 -6.87
N VAL A 84 -11.59 9.16 -6.30
CA VAL A 84 -10.71 10.08 -5.56
C VAL A 84 -10.29 11.26 -6.44
N LYS A 85 -10.22 12.44 -5.85
CA LYS A 85 -9.86 13.68 -6.56
C LYS A 85 -8.36 13.94 -6.58
N LYS A 86 -7.65 13.45 -5.56
CA LYS A 86 -6.19 13.55 -5.45
C LYS A 86 -5.60 12.24 -4.94
N VAL A 87 -4.48 11.85 -5.53
CA VAL A 87 -3.65 10.71 -5.11
C VAL A 87 -2.25 11.23 -4.86
N PHE A 88 -1.76 11.06 -3.64
CA PHE A 88 -0.38 11.35 -3.27
C PHE A 88 0.36 10.03 -3.16
N GLY A 89 1.46 9.87 -3.90
CA GLY A 89 2.34 8.71 -3.84
C GLY A 89 3.72 9.11 -3.34
N PHE A 90 4.26 8.34 -2.40
CA PHE A 90 5.60 8.55 -1.85
C PHE A 90 6.44 7.30 -2.04
N GLU A 91 7.54 7.42 -2.77
CA GLU A 91 8.47 6.32 -3.04
C GLU A 91 9.89 6.86 -3.27
N PRO A 92 10.82 6.62 -2.35
CA PRO A 92 12.17 7.14 -2.48
C PRO A 92 13.04 6.36 -3.50
N ASN A 93 12.67 5.12 -3.84
CA ASN A 93 13.45 4.29 -4.75
C ASN A 93 13.18 4.67 -6.21
N SER A 94 14.19 5.20 -6.87
CA SER A 94 14.10 5.63 -8.28
C SER A 94 13.74 4.49 -9.25
N LEU A 95 14.21 3.25 -8.99
CA LEU A 95 13.86 2.10 -9.83
C LEU A 95 12.38 1.75 -9.72
N SER A 96 11.82 1.80 -8.51
CA SER A 96 10.38 1.62 -8.28
C SER A 96 9.57 2.71 -8.99
N LEU A 97 10.00 3.97 -8.93
CA LEU A 97 9.38 5.09 -9.66
C LEU A 97 9.43 4.91 -11.18
N ASP A 98 10.53 4.38 -11.72
CA ASP A 98 10.63 4.06 -13.15
C ASP A 98 9.62 2.98 -13.56
N PHE A 99 9.44 1.94 -12.73
CA PHE A 99 8.42 0.92 -12.96
C PHE A 99 7.02 1.50 -12.85
N PHE A 100 6.77 2.33 -11.84
CA PHE A 100 5.49 3.02 -11.69
C PHE A 100 5.15 3.87 -12.91
N THR A 101 6.10 4.66 -13.40
CA THR A 101 5.91 5.48 -14.61
C THR A 101 5.51 4.63 -15.82
N LYS A 102 6.19 3.50 -16.03
CA LYS A 102 5.82 2.53 -17.08
C LYS A 102 4.43 1.95 -16.86
N ASN A 103 4.06 1.68 -15.62
CA ASN A 103 2.74 1.14 -15.26
C ASN A 103 1.64 2.18 -15.44
N LEU A 104 1.89 3.47 -15.19
CA LEU A 104 0.95 4.56 -15.52
C LEU A 104 0.65 4.58 -17.02
N ILE A 105 1.68 4.52 -17.88
CA ILE A 105 1.52 4.49 -19.35
C ILE A 105 0.69 3.28 -19.79
N LEU A 106 0.93 2.09 -19.20
CA LEU A 106 0.16 0.89 -19.53
C LEU A 106 -1.34 1.01 -19.25
N ASN A 107 -1.70 1.85 -18.29
CA ASN A 107 -3.08 2.09 -17.86
C ASN A 107 -3.67 3.40 -18.43
N HIS A 108 -2.94 4.13 -19.27
CA HIS A 108 -3.32 5.45 -19.82
C HIS A 108 -3.58 6.50 -18.73
N LEU A 109 -2.77 6.50 -17.68
CA LEU A 109 -2.88 7.38 -16.51
C LEU A 109 -1.69 8.35 -16.36
N GLU A 110 -0.75 8.35 -17.28
CA GLU A 110 0.48 9.15 -17.26
C GLU A 110 0.23 10.67 -17.20
N ASN A 111 -0.89 11.13 -17.72
CA ASN A 111 -1.28 12.55 -17.74
C ASN A 111 -2.36 12.88 -16.70
N SER A 112 -2.52 12.04 -15.67
CA SER A 112 -3.54 12.28 -14.66
C SER A 112 -3.19 13.50 -13.80
N ASN A 113 -4.01 14.55 -13.87
CA ASN A 113 -3.89 15.73 -13.01
C ASN A 113 -4.28 15.47 -11.55
N ARG A 114 -4.75 14.26 -11.25
CA ARG A 114 -5.08 13.83 -9.88
C ARG A 114 -3.88 13.29 -9.12
N LEU A 115 -2.77 12.95 -9.79
CA LEU A 115 -1.61 12.29 -9.21
C LEU A 115 -0.51 13.30 -8.86
N ILE A 116 -0.01 13.19 -7.65
CA ILE A 116 1.16 13.91 -7.16
C ILE A 116 2.13 12.87 -6.59
N VAL A 117 3.34 12.81 -7.13
CA VAL A 117 4.38 11.85 -6.71
C VAL A 117 5.54 12.59 -6.08
N SER A 118 6.04 12.06 -4.98
CA SER A 118 7.23 12.53 -4.29
C SER A 118 8.25 11.41 -4.11
N SER A 119 9.50 11.70 -4.40
CA SER A 119 10.63 10.79 -4.15
C SER A 119 11.22 10.93 -2.74
N LYS A 120 10.55 11.65 -1.84
CA LYS A 120 10.97 11.80 -0.45
C LYS A 120 10.48 10.64 0.41
N PHE A 121 11.26 10.29 1.42
CA PHE A 121 10.77 9.46 2.52
C PHE A 121 9.66 10.20 3.27
N VAL A 122 8.67 9.47 3.74
CA VAL A 122 7.72 10.02 4.72
C VAL A 122 8.24 9.69 6.12
N ASN A 123 8.40 10.73 6.95
CA ASN A 123 9.05 10.62 8.24
C ASN A 123 8.38 11.55 9.28
N GLU A 124 8.85 11.53 10.52
CA GLU A 124 8.39 12.41 11.60
C GLU A 124 8.78 13.88 11.36
N VAL A 125 9.86 14.16 10.60
CA VAL A 125 10.44 15.51 10.42
C VAL A 125 10.68 15.79 8.93
N ASP A 126 10.36 17.01 8.50
CA ASP A 126 10.68 17.48 7.16
C ASP A 126 12.19 17.75 7.02
N SER A 127 12.76 17.33 5.89
CA SER A 127 14.15 17.56 5.51
C SER A 127 14.29 17.65 3.97
N ILE A 128 15.52 17.70 3.48
CA ILE A 128 15.78 17.64 2.05
C ILE A 128 15.27 16.28 1.47
N GLU A 129 15.49 15.18 2.20
CA GLU A 129 15.20 13.81 1.75
C GLU A 129 13.89 13.26 2.33
N SER A 130 13.28 13.94 3.31
CA SER A 130 12.04 13.50 3.95
C SER A 130 10.98 14.57 3.97
N THR A 131 9.74 14.14 4.14
CA THR A 131 8.58 14.99 4.35
C THR A 131 7.67 14.37 5.40
N THR A 132 6.84 15.19 6.04
CA THR A 132 5.79 14.73 6.94
C THR A 132 4.46 14.66 6.19
N LEU A 133 3.54 13.80 6.62
CA LEU A 133 2.17 13.85 6.10
C LEU A 133 1.44 15.11 6.57
N ASP A 134 1.86 15.70 7.68
CA ASP A 134 1.32 16.95 8.19
C ASP A 134 1.68 18.18 7.32
N SER A 135 2.68 18.08 6.45
CA SER A 135 3.03 19.12 5.49
C SER A 135 2.08 19.19 4.29
N LEU A 136 1.26 18.15 4.09
CA LEU A 136 0.24 18.15 3.05
C LEU A 136 -0.91 19.07 3.43
N VAL A 137 -1.37 19.88 2.46
CA VAL A 137 -2.52 20.76 2.63
C VAL A 137 -3.77 20.04 2.16
N PHE A 138 -4.69 19.78 3.09
CA PHE A 138 -5.95 19.12 2.81
C PHE A 138 -7.15 20.03 3.15
N GLU A 139 -8.25 19.84 2.42
CA GLU A 139 -9.55 20.33 2.85
C GLU A 139 -10.05 19.43 4.01
N ILE A 140 -10.45 20.05 5.12
CA ILE A 140 -10.73 19.38 6.39
C ILE A 140 -11.85 18.34 6.32
N ASP A 141 -12.83 18.53 5.44
CA ASP A 141 -14.02 17.68 5.35
C ASP A 141 -13.92 16.51 4.37
N ASN A 142 -12.79 16.35 3.71
CA ASN A 142 -12.62 15.29 2.72
C ASN A 142 -12.30 13.96 3.39
N PRO A 143 -13.05 12.87 3.09
CA PRO A 143 -12.63 11.54 3.51
C PRO A 143 -11.29 11.16 2.87
N ILE A 144 -10.34 10.73 3.69
CA ILE A 144 -8.98 10.39 3.29
C ILE A 144 -8.73 8.90 3.55
N VAL A 145 -8.15 8.21 2.58
CA VAL A 145 -7.60 6.87 2.76
C VAL A 145 -6.08 6.90 2.64
N ILE A 146 -5.39 6.28 3.59
CA ILE A 146 -3.93 6.20 3.64
C ILE A 146 -3.52 4.74 3.66
N LYS A 147 -2.68 4.32 2.71
CA LYS A 147 -1.90 3.07 2.76
C LYS A 147 -0.50 3.42 3.25
N ILE A 148 0.01 2.63 4.19
CA ILE A 148 1.39 2.75 4.69
C ILE A 148 2.05 1.38 4.59
N ASP A 149 3.18 1.33 3.87
CA ASP A 149 4.01 0.13 3.72
C ASP A 149 5.47 0.57 3.51
N VAL A 150 6.22 0.74 4.61
CA VAL A 150 7.52 1.42 4.60
C VAL A 150 8.62 0.64 5.33
N ASP A 151 8.56 -0.69 5.29
CA ASP A 151 9.63 -1.59 5.77
C ASP A 151 10.28 -1.20 7.11
N GLY A 152 9.45 -0.90 8.14
CA GLY A 152 9.92 -0.62 9.50
C GLY A 152 9.87 0.86 9.93
N GLY A 153 9.48 1.77 9.05
CA GLY A 153 9.30 3.19 9.32
C GLY A 153 7.87 3.61 9.68
N GLU A 154 6.95 2.67 9.96
CA GLU A 154 5.52 2.94 10.14
C GLU A 154 5.25 3.95 11.26
N MET A 155 6.00 3.84 12.36
CA MET A 155 5.85 4.76 13.50
C MET A 155 6.32 6.18 13.17
N ASP A 156 7.36 6.32 12.37
CA ASP A 156 7.85 7.64 11.95
C ASP A 156 6.84 8.33 11.03
N VAL A 157 6.22 7.57 10.12
CA VAL A 157 5.11 8.06 9.29
C VAL A 157 3.94 8.52 10.16
N LEU A 158 3.53 7.71 11.16
CA LEU A 158 2.42 8.07 12.05
C LEU A 158 2.73 9.29 12.92
N ARG A 159 3.95 9.42 13.43
CA ARG A 159 4.38 10.58 14.20
C ARG A 159 4.42 11.86 13.36
N GLY A 160 4.76 11.75 12.07
CA GLY A 160 4.72 12.85 11.10
C GLY A 160 3.32 13.16 10.55
N ALA A 161 2.28 12.49 11.03
CA ALA A 161 0.90 12.62 10.57
C ALA A 161 -0.09 13.09 11.66
N LYS A 162 0.38 13.63 12.79
CA LYS A 162 -0.47 13.91 13.96
C LYS A 162 -1.62 14.85 13.64
N LYS A 163 -1.37 15.94 12.87
CA LYS A 163 -2.42 16.89 12.47
C LYS A 163 -3.38 16.26 11.46
N LEU A 164 -2.85 15.53 10.48
CA LEU A 164 -3.65 14.79 9.52
C LEU A 164 -4.54 13.75 10.21
N LEU A 165 -4.00 13.00 11.16
CA LEU A 165 -4.73 12.00 11.94
C LEU A 165 -5.75 12.63 12.90
N ALA A 166 -5.66 13.92 13.21
CA ALA A 166 -6.69 14.62 13.98
C ALA A 166 -7.98 14.83 13.17
N ILE A 167 -7.92 14.82 11.84
CA ILE A 167 -9.08 14.94 10.93
C ILE A 167 -10.03 13.75 11.15
N PRO A 168 -11.36 13.97 11.25
CA PRO A 168 -12.32 12.91 11.59
C PRO A 168 -12.41 11.75 10.59
N ASN A 169 -12.31 12.05 9.31
CA ASN A 169 -12.59 11.11 8.21
C ASN A 169 -11.32 10.51 7.59
N VAL A 170 -10.30 10.24 8.40
CA VAL A 170 -9.08 9.55 7.96
C VAL A 170 -9.17 8.07 8.27
N ARG A 171 -8.82 7.24 7.30
CA ARG A 171 -8.83 5.77 7.35
C ARG A 171 -7.46 5.26 6.92
N LEU A 172 -6.93 4.27 7.64
CA LEU A 172 -5.60 3.75 7.42
C LEU A 172 -5.63 2.25 7.12
N ILE A 173 -4.75 1.85 6.21
CA ILE A 173 -4.32 0.47 5.98
C ILE A 173 -2.81 0.47 6.13
N ILE A 174 -2.30 -0.19 7.15
CA ILE A 174 -0.87 -0.19 7.49
C ILE A 174 -0.37 -1.63 7.43
N GLU A 175 0.69 -1.89 6.67
CA GLU A 175 1.44 -3.12 6.78
C GLU A 175 2.46 -2.97 7.90
N THR A 176 2.51 -3.94 8.82
CA THR A 176 3.44 -3.93 9.95
C THR A 176 4.50 -5.01 9.79
N HIS A 177 5.77 -4.64 9.94
CA HIS A 177 6.92 -5.49 9.63
C HIS A 177 7.55 -6.17 10.84
N SER A 178 7.08 -5.85 12.08
CA SER A 178 7.44 -6.59 13.30
C SER A 178 6.28 -6.62 14.30
N PRO A 179 6.29 -7.58 15.26
CA PRO A 179 5.31 -7.58 16.34
C PRO A 179 5.38 -6.34 17.22
N GLU A 180 6.57 -5.80 17.44
CA GLU A 180 6.81 -4.60 18.23
C GLU A 180 6.17 -3.39 17.54
N LEU A 181 6.43 -3.19 16.24
CA LEU A 181 5.82 -2.12 15.46
C LEU A 181 4.29 -2.24 15.40
N GLU A 182 3.75 -3.46 15.31
CA GLU A 182 2.31 -3.66 15.37
C GLU A 182 1.72 -3.15 16.69
N ILE A 183 2.36 -3.47 17.81
CA ILE A 183 1.90 -3.02 19.13
C ILE A 183 2.04 -1.50 19.27
N GLU A 184 3.15 -0.92 18.83
CA GLU A 184 3.36 0.53 18.87
C GLU A 184 2.34 1.27 18.02
N CYS A 185 2.08 0.83 16.79
CA CYS A 185 1.06 1.39 15.91
C CYS A 185 -0.34 1.29 16.52
N LEU A 186 -0.69 0.13 17.12
CA LEU A 186 -1.97 -0.06 17.79
C LEU A 186 -2.17 0.93 18.94
N ASN A 187 -1.17 1.08 19.81
CA ASN A 187 -1.22 1.99 20.95
C ASN A 187 -1.35 3.45 20.46
N PHE A 188 -0.49 3.87 19.54
CA PHE A 188 -0.51 5.23 19.00
C PHE A 188 -1.86 5.60 18.37
N LEU A 189 -2.43 4.69 17.58
CA LEU A 189 -3.72 4.91 16.93
C LEU A 189 -4.88 4.90 17.94
N SER A 190 -4.83 4.02 18.95
CA SER A 190 -5.82 3.99 20.03
C SER A 190 -5.80 5.29 20.81
N ASP A 191 -4.63 5.79 21.21
CA ASP A 191 -4.45 7.06 21.91
C ASP A 191 -4.91 8.26 21.06
N SER A 192 -4.81 8.14 19.73
CA SER A 192 -5.33 9.11 18.78
C SER A 192 -6.84 8.98 18.49
N GLY A 193 -7.56 8.10 19.21
CA GLY A 193 -9.00 7.92 19.12
C GLY A 193 -9.49 7.04 17.95
N TYR A 194 -8.60 6.26 17.36
CA TYR A 194 -8.94 5.31 16.30
C TYR A 194 -9.43 3.98 16.88
N LYS A 195 -10.45 3.40 16.26
CA LYS A 195 -10.68 1.96 16.35
C LYS A 195 -9.73 1.27 15.40
N THR A 196 -9.16 0.16 15.83
CA THR A 196 -8.17 -0.60 15.07
C THR A 196 -8.57 -2.07 14.98
N LYS A 197 -8.14 -2.73 13.90
CA LYS A 197 -8.30 -4.16 13.73
C LYS A 197 -7.06 -4.75 13.05
N VAL A 198 -6.50 -5.78 13.66
CA VAL A 198 -5.42 -6.56 13.07
C VAL A 198 -5.99 -7.52 12.02
N ILE A 199 -5.47 -7.44 10.80
CA ILE A 199 -5.79 -8.36 9.73
C ILE A 199 -4.67 -9.39 9.63
N LYS A 200 -4.98 -10.62 10.03
CA LYS A 200 -4.02 -11.72 10.02
C LYS A 200 -3.89 -12.32 8.63
N ASN A 201 -2.75 -12.92 8.37
CA ASN A 201 -2.54 -13.74 7.17
C ASN A 201 -3.63 -14.81 7.04
N ALA A 202 -4.15 -14.96 5.82
CA ALA A 202 -5.11 -16.01 5.53
C ALA A 202 -4.46 -17.40 5.66
N TRP A 203 -5.25 -18.39 6.09
CA TRP A 203 -4.75 -19.78 6.30
C TRP A 203 -4.08 -20.40 5.06
N TRP A 204 -4.51 -20.03 3.86
CA TRP A 204 -3.92 -20.53 2.60
C TRP A 204 -2.49 -19.99 2.34
N ARG A 205 -2.04 -18.95 3.07
CA ARG A 205 -0.66 -18.44 2.99
C ARG A 205 0.38 -19.47 3.45
N CYS A 206 0.00 -20.47 4.24
CA CYS A 206 0.90 -21.59 4.56
C CYS A 206 1.22 -22.44 3.31
N ILE A 207 0.32 -22.49 2.32
CA ILE A 207 0.49 -23.25 1.07
C ILE A 207 1.10 -22.36 -0.02
N LEU A 208 0.63 -21.13 -0.13
CA LEU A 208 1.09 -20.12 -1.10
C LEU A 208 1.68 -18.92 -0.34
N PRO A 209 2.90 -19.04 0.22
CA PRO A 209 3.53 -17.95 0.94
C PRO A 209 3.80 -16.79 0.01
N GLU A 210 3.69 -15.58 0.51
CA GLU A 210 4.17 -14.40 -0.18
C GLU A 210 5.68 -14.52 -0.37
N MET A 211 6.13 -14.52 -1.60
CA MET A 211 7.54 -14.51 -1.93
C MET A 211 7.89 -13.06 -2.31
N ARG A 212 8.31 -12.28 -1.34
CA ARG A 212 8.97 -11.01 -1.62
C ARG A 212 10.38 -11.34 -2.13
N GLY A 213 10.77 -10.71 -3.20
CA GLY A 213 11.98 -10.75 -3.97
C GLY A 213 13.16 -11.63 -3.51
N ALA A 214 14.14 -11.85 -4.37
CA ALA A 214 15.35 -12.63 -4.11
C ALA A 214 16.30 -12.05 -3.03
N GLY A 215 15.91 -10.97 -2.35
CA GLY A 215 16.60 -10.42 -1.19
C GLY A 215 16.20 -11.20 0.06
N HIS A 216 17.13 -11.91 0.61
CA HIS A 216 17.11 -12.83 1.75
C HIS A 216 16.44 -12.33 3.07
N ARG A 217 15.41 -11.51 3.05
CA ARG A 217 14.65 -11.15 4.24
C ARG A 217 13.66 -12.28 4.56
N LYS A 218 13.92 -13.02 5.62
CA LYS A 218 12.87 -13.79 6.29
C LYS A 218 11.88 -12.80 6.87
N ILE A 219 10.77 -12.58 6.19
CA ILE A 219 9.66 -11.82 6.77
C ILE A 219 9.11 -12.69 7.88
N GLN A 220 9.44 -12.35 9.12
CA GLN A 220 8.98 -13.07 10.31
C GLN A 220 7.57 -12.64 10.70
N HIS A 221 7.19 -11.40 10.35
CA HIS A 221 5.92 -10.80 10.67
C HIS A 221 5.44 -9.98 9.47
N ASN A 222 4.27 -10.30 8.97
CA ASN A 222 3.63 -9.60 7.88
C ASN A 222 2.13 -9.61 8.15
N ARG A 223 1.63 -8.56 8.79
CA ARG A 223 0.23 -8.37 9.10
C ARG A 223 -0.17 -6.94 8.81
N TRP A 224 -1.45 -6.72 8.72
CA TRP A 224 -1.96 -5.39 8.43
C TRP A 224 -2.80 -4.90 9.59
N LEU A 225 -2.76 -3.59 9.82
CA LEU A 225 -3.69 -2.87 10.65
C LEU A 225 -4.64 -2.08 9.77
N VAL A 226 -5.92 -2.13 10.08
CA VAL A 226 -6.88 -1.17 9.55
C VAL A 226 -7.38 -0.31 10.69
N ALA A 227 -7.51 0.99 10.44
CA ALA A 227 -7.90 1.96 11.45
C ALA A 227 -8.84 3.03 10.89
N ALA A 228 -9.86 3.41 11.67
CA ALA A 228 -10.74 4.55 11.39
C ALA A 228 -11.32 5.12 12.68
N LYS A 229 -11.67 6.40 12.68
CA LYS A 229 -12.43 7.02 13.77
C LYS A 229 -13.90 6.63 13.67
N LYS A 230 -14.65 6.75 14.78
CA LYS A 230 -16.05 6.29 14.92
C LYS A 230 -17.07 6.90 13.96
N CYS A 231 -16.72 7.80 13.08
CA CYS A 231 -17.67 8.43 12.16
C CYS A 231 -18.00 7.51 10.98
N GLY A 232 -18.97 6.64 11.14
CA GLY A 232 -19.68 5.98 10.01
C GLY A 232 -19.10 4.70 9.44
N ILE A 233 -17.99 4.17 9.96
CA ILE A 233 -17.44 2.88 9.51
C ILE A 233 -17.17 1.98 10.71
N ASP A 234 -17.90 0.87 10.81
CA ASP A 234 -17.60 -0.20 11.75
C ASP A 234 -16.37 -0.98 11.29
N ILE A 235 -15.35 -1.06 12.15
CA ILE A 235 -14.13 -1.85 11.95
C ILE A 235 -14.22 -3.15 12.73
#